data_5dc946cfd9f9e72c11c0caea4f4f1aa3
#
_entry.id   5dc946cfd9f9e72c11c0caea4f4f1aa3
#
_cell.length_a   1.000
_cell.length_b   1.000
_cell.length_c   1.000
_cell.angle_alpha   90.00
_cell.angle_beta   90.00
_cell.angle_gamma   90.00
#
_symmetry.space_group_name_H-M   'P 1'
#
loop_
_entity.id
_entity.type
_entity.pdbx_description
1 polymer ?
#
loop_
_entity_poly.entity_id
_entity_poly.type
_entity_poly.pdbx_seq_one_letter_code
_entity_poly.pdbx_strand_id
1 'polypeptide(L)'
;MQTVPFVPDNAPFTPEQRSWLNGLLAGIYSSAPAVSPVADPPPSLKIAVLYASQSGTAEGLARKVAKDLKAKGHIASLLTLEGYTPASLLAETYAIIIASTYGEGEAPDSVRPFYEQLCLEHFPCCENLSYAVLALGDSTYEHFCKFGIDLDNKLASLAGTRICDRIDCDVDLDESFTQWKTTLYARIDDIVAARPARTAPSSSIITAPSSVSEPTAPSHTRDNPFLAPLVDKRPLTRDISSKLTLHLAFNISDSTLRYEAGDACGVIPRNDIHLVEEILHTLNFSGSVPVQLPKSGTTTLLDALLHHLQITRLTRKMIEAYATIGRHTAQCQPLFHLLVPEQQAHLEKYTYDRGLIDLLHDYPGILHEPADLVAMLPRLSPRLYSISSSPSAHAGQIHTTVAVVRYRAHNRDRGGVCSTLLSDRTNTGESLPVYIQPNKRFRLPSDPAAPIIMIGPGTGIAPFRAFLHERRALNHTGRNWLFFGERSAATDFLYRDELQSMHTDGHLTHLDLAFSRDQDRKIYVQDRMLEQAPTFWQWLQDGASVYVCGDASRMAKDVDATLHTIAEQQGHLTRESATEYIHQLKEHHRYHRDVY
;
A
#
# COMPACT_ATOMS: atom_id res chain seq x y z
N MET A 1 -24.50 -57.96 -28.91
CA MET A 1 -24.81 -57.89 -27.46
C MET A 1 -23.99 -58.98 -26.80
N GLN A 2 -22.97 -58.67 -26.03
CA GLN A 2 -22.27 -59.64 -25.19
C GLN A 2 -23.20 -59.98 -24.02
N THR A 3 -23.54 -61.28 -23.90
CA THR A 3 -24.34 -61.75 -22.76
C THR A 3 -23.47 -61.77 -21.52
N VAL A 4 -23.89 -61.06 -20.49
CA VAL A 4 -23.21 -61.08 -19.18
C VAL A 4 -23.24 -62.49 -18.63
N PRO A 5 -22.12 -63.14 -18.30
CA PRO A 5 -22.07 -64.45 -17.68
C PRO A 5 -22.87 -64.45 -16.37
N PHE A 6 -23.59 -65.53 -16.14
CA PHE A 6 -24.51 -65.66 -15.00
C PHE A 6 -24.25 -67.00 -14.30
N VAL A 7 -24.18 -67.02 -12.99
CA VAL A 7 -24.00 -68.22 -12.16
C VAL A 7 -25.37 -68.91 -12.03
N PRO A 8 -25.53 -70.15 -12.61
CA PRO A 8 -26.82 -70.82 -12.64
C PRO A 8 -27.27 -71.27 -11.26
N ASP A 9 -28.60 -71.50 -11.12
CA ASP A 9 -29.23 -71.82 -9.83
C ASP A 9 -28.80 -73.17 -9.24
N ASN A 10 -28.28 -74.07 -10.05
CA ASN A 10 -27.74 -75.36 -9.64
C ASN A 10 -26.23 -75.34 -9.29
N ALA A 11 -25.59 -74.21 -9.31
CA ALA A 11 -24.17 -74.11 -8.93
C ALA A 11 -24.03 -74.28 -7.40
N PRO A 12 -22.92 -74.83 -6.89
CA PRO A 12 -22.72 -75.17 -5.48
C PRO A 12 -22.39 -73.94 -4.61
N PHE A 13 -23.22 -72.93 -4.70
CA PHE A 13 -23.14 -71.67 -3.91
C PHE A 13 -24.45 -71.40 -3.16
N THR A 14 -24.36 -70.75 -2.01
CA THR A 14 -25.59 -70.28 -1.33
C THR A 14 -26.28 -69.19 -2.14
N PRO A 15 -27.58 -68.93 -1.92
CA PRO A 15 -28.30 -67.87 -2.63
C PRO A 15 -27.63 -66.49 -2.48
N GLU A 16 -27.07 -66.19 -1.31
CA GLU A 16 -26.36 -64.93 -1.05
C GLU A 16 -25.04 -64.86 -1.82
N GLN A 17 -24.28 -65.98 -1.86
CA GLN A 17 -23.01 -66.06 -2.61
C GLN A 17 -23.26 -65.95 -4.13
N ARG A 18 -24.31 -66.56 -4.65
CA ARG A 18 -24.73 -66.41 -6.05
C ARG A 18 -25.12 -64.99 -6.40
N SER A 19 -25.94 -64.34 -5.55
CA SER A 19 -26.35 -62.97 -5.75
C SER A 19 -25.10 -62.04 -5.81
N TRP A 20 -24.18 -62.23 -4.91
CA TRP A 20 -22.92 -61.44 -4.87
C TRP A 20 -22.04 -61.70 -6.13
N LEU A 21 -21.86 -62.97 -6.54
CA LEU A 21 -21.11 -63.33 -7.73
C LEU A 21 -21.75 -62.81 -9.02
N ASN A 22 -23.07 -62.86 -9.12
CA ASN A 22 -23.81 -62.34 -10.28
C ASN A 22 -23.70 -60.80 -10.34
N GLY A 23 -23.74 -60.12 -9.20
CA GLY A 23 -23.48 -58.67 -9.10
C GLY A 23 -22.06 -58.31 -9.53
N LEU A 24 -21.07 -59.09 -9.10
CA LEU A 24 -19.67 -58.90 -9.49
C LEU A 24 -19.47 -59.13 -11.01
N LEU A 25 -20.02 -60.21 -11.57
CA LEU A 25 -19.98 -60.49 -13.01
C LEU A 25 -20.71 -59.40 -13.81
N ALA A 26 -21.87 -58.96 -13.39
CA ALA A 26 -22.55 -57.82 -14.01
C ALA A 26 -21.72 -56.56 -13.99
N GLY A 27 -20.97 -56.28 -12.92
CA GLY A 27 -20.05 -55.14 -12.82
C GLY A 27 -18.83 -55.27 -13.76
N ILE A 28 -18.26 -56.46 -13.84
CA ILE A 28 -17.08 -56.73 -14.72
C ILE A 28 -17.45 -56.73 -16.21
N TYR A 29 -18.62 -57.27 -16.58
CA TYR A 29 -19.05 -57.41 -17.96
C TYR A 29 -20.08 -56.35 -18.40
N SER A 30 -20.53 -55.45 -17.53
CA SER A 30 -21.27 -54.29 -17.97
C SER A 30 -20.33 -53.46 -18.84
N SER A 31 -20.63 -53.36 -20.13
CA SER A 31 -19.93 -52.44 -21.01
C SER A 31 -20.03 -51.08 -20.39
N ALA A 32 -18.92 -50.54 -19.92
CA ALA A 32 -18.84 -49.13 -19.64
C ALA A 32 -19.34 -48.38 -20.88
N PRO A 33 -20.24 -47.37 -20.76
CA PRO A 33 -20.56 -46.54 -21.90
C PRO A 33 -19.25 -46.09 -22.50
N ALA A 34 -19.12 -46.17 -23.85
CA ALA A 34 -17.95 -45.67 -24.54
C ALA A 34 -17.60 -44.30 -23.97
N VAL A 35 -16.47 -44.20 -23.27
CA VAL A 35 -15.93 -42.94 -22.83
C VAL A 35 -15.73 -42.17 -24.13
N SER A 36 -16.58 -41.14 -24.34
CA SER A 36 -16.29 -40.13 -25.35
C SER A 36 -14.86 -39.70 -25.10
N PRO A 37 -14.01 -39.54 -26.14
CA PRO A 37 -12.64 -39.14 -25.93
C PRO A 37 -12.64 -37.97 -24.97
N VAL A 38 -12.08 -38.16 -23.77
CA VAL A 38 -11.86 -37.08 -22.81
C VAL A 38 -11.04 -36.08 -23.61
N ALA A 39 -11.62 -34.94 -23.90
CA ALA A 39 -10.88 -33.85 -24.51
C ALA A 39 -9.60 -33.69 -23.70
N ASP A 40 -8.46 -33.72 -24.37
CA ASP A 40 -7.16 -33.51 -23.74
C ASP A 40 -7.29 -32.30 -22.81
N PRO A 41 -6.78 -32.38 -21.57
CA PRO A 41 -6.84 -31.24 -20.69
C PRO A 41 -6.21 -30.03 -21.39
N PRO A 42 -6.84 -28.85 -21.34
CA PRO A 42 -6.33 -27.69 -22.04
C PRO A 42 -4.86 -27.46 -21.68
N PRO A 43 -4.00 -27.07 -22.65
CA PRO A 43 -2.58 -26.90 -22.39
C PRO A 43 -2.35 -25.91 -21.26
N SER A 44 -1.70 -26.38 -20.18
CA SER A 44 -1.41 -25.53 -19.01
C SER A 44 -0.14 -24.70 -19.23
N LEU A 45 -0.14 -23.45 -18.76
CA LEU A 45 1.03 -22.57 -18.72
C LEU A 45 1.66 -22.61 -17.33
N LYS A 46 3.01 -22.51 -17.28
CA LYS A 46 3.72 -22.19 -16.04
C LYS A 46 3.88 -20.66 -15.98
N ILE A 47 3.34 -20.03 -14.95
CA ILE A 47 3.27 -18.58 -14.82
C ILE A 47 3.82 -18.17 -13.44
N ALA A 48 4.85 -17.33 -13.42
CA ALA A 48 5.33 -16.70 -12.21
C ALA A 48 4.45 -15.48 -11.90
N VAL A 49 3.79 -15.46 -10.76
CA VAL A 49 3.06 -14.29 -10.24
C VAL A 49 3.91 -13.63 -9.18
N LEU A 50 4.50 -12.50 -9.54
CA LEU A 50 5.47 -11.75 -8.75
C LEU A 50 4.81 -10.53 -8.13
N TYR A 51 5.21 -10.15 -6.91
CA TYR A 51 4.71 -8.93 -6.30
C TYR A 51 5.80 -8.15 -5.58
N ALA A 52 5.65 -6.80 -5.63
CA ALA A 52 6.38 -5.84 -4.84
C ALA A 52 5.39 -5.11 -3.92
N SER A 53 5.47 -5.30 -2.62
CA SER A 53 4.48 -4.75 -1.69
C SER A 53 5.12 -4.30 -0.39
N GLN A 54 4.84 -3.04 0.02
CA GLN A 54 5.21 -2.53 1.34
C GLN A 54 4.08 -2.77 2.35
N SER A 55 2.83 -2.48 1.96
CA SER A 55 1.65 -2.52 2.82
C SER A 55 0.85 -3.83 2.73
N GLY A 56 1.26 -4.76 1.85
CA GLY A 56 0.54 -6.03 1.60
C GLY A 56 -0.54 -5.95 0.52
N THR A 57 -0.85 -4.77 -0.03
CA THR A 57 -1.89 -4.62 -1.06
C THR A 57 -1.56 -5.39 -2.33
N ALA A 58 -0.35 -5.19 -2.89
CA ALA A 58 0.09 -5.90 -4.09
C ALA A 58 0.16 -7.43 -3.86
N GLU A 59 0.57 -7.88 -2.68
CA GLU A 59 0.53 -9.29 -2.28
C GLU A 59 -0.90 -9.85 -2.35
N GLY A 60 -1.87 -9.14 -1.77
CA GLY A 60 -3.28 -9.54 -1.77
C GLY A 60 -3.84 -9.73 -3.19
N LEU A 61 -3.53 -8.80 -4.11
CA LEU A 61 -3.94 -8.89 -5.51
C LEU A 61 -3.22 -10.02 -6.26
N ALA A 62 -1.91 -10.18 -6.05
CA ALA A 62 -1.12 -11.26 -6.64
C ALA A 62 -1.63 -12.64 -6.22
N ARG A 63 -2.01 -12.80 -4.95
CA ARG A 63 -2.62 -14.01 -4.42
C ARG A 63 -3.97 -14.33 -5.08
N LYS A 64 -4.81 -13.31 -5.35
CA LYS A 64 -6.07 -13.47 -6.11
C LYS A 64 -5.79 -13.95 -7.53
N VAL A 65 -4.86 -13.29 -8.24
CA VAL A 65 -4.47 -13.67 -9.63
C VAL A 65 -3.93 -15.09 -9.68
N ALA A 66 -3.01 -15.46 -8.76
CA ALA A 66 -2.46 -16.81 -8.71
C ALA A 66 -3.54 -17.89 -8.44
N LYS A 67 -4.52 -17.57 -7.58
CA LYS A 67 -5.67 -18.46 -7.31
C LYS A 67 -6.55 -18.61 -8.54
N ASP A 68 -6.88 -17.52 -9.23
CA ASP A 68 -7.72 -17.54 -10.43
C ASP A 68 -7.05 -18.34 -11.58
N LEU A 69 -5.73 -18.15 -11.77
CA LEU A 69 -4.95 -18.90 -12.78
C LEU A 69 -4.91 -20.40 -12.48
N LYS A 70 -4.74 -20.78 -11.21
CA LYS A 70 -4.82 -22.19 -10.78
C LYS A 70 -6.22 -22.78 -11.03
N ALA A 71 -7.28 -22.01 -10.77
CA ALA A 71 -8.65 -22.42 -11.06
C ALA A 71 -8.92 -22.60 -12.56
N LYS A 72 -8.21 -21.86 -13.42
CA LYS A 72 -8.21 -22.02 -14.89
C LYS A 72 -7.33 -23.19 -15.40
N GLY A 73 -6.65 -23.92 -14.52
CA GLY A 73 -5.82 -25.08 -14.88
C GLY A 73 -4.35 -24.75 -15.15
N HIS A 74 -3.87 -23.54 -14.86
CA HIS A 74 -2.47 -23.16 -15.04
C HIS A 74 -1.62 -23.46 -13.79
N ILE A 75 -0.31 -23.61 -13.98
CA ILE A 75 0.66 -23.77 -12.89
C ILE A 75 1.14 -22.36 -12.51
N ALA A 76 0.48 -21.75 -11.53
CA ALA A 76 0.84 -20.40 -11.03
C ALA A 76 1.66 -20.49 -9.74
N SER A 77 2.87 -19.91 -9.75
CA SER A 77 3.75 -19.78 -8.59
C SER A 77 3.65 -18.35 -8.07
N LEU A 78 3.26 -18.17 -6.80
CA LEU A 78 3.22 -16.86 -6.16
C LEU A 78 4.56 -16.59 -5.46
N LEU A 79 5.28 -15.54 -5.87
CA LEU A 79 6.62 -15.22 -5.41
C LEU A 79 6.70 -13.70 -5.08
N THR A 80 7.44 -13.35 -4.04
CA THR A 80 7.78 -11.95 -3.79
C THR A 80 9.00 -11.55 -4.61
N LEU A 81 9.07 -10.28 -5.05
CA LEU A 81 10.29 -9.71 -5.63
C LEU A 81 11.38 -9.45 -4.58
N GLU A 82 11.04 -9.48 -3.30
CA GLU A 82 11.99 -9.48 -2.19
C GLU A 82 12.78 -10.80 -2.20
N GLY A 83 14.11 -10.71 -2.30
CA GLY A 83 14.98 -11.88 -2.42
C GLY A 83 14.90 -12.63 -3.77
N TYR A 84 14.06 -12.17 -4.70
CA TYR A 84 14.00 -12.72 -6.04
C TYR A 84 15.16 -12.14 -6.89
N THR A 85 15.98 -13.00 -7.47
CA THR A 85 17.09 -12.51 -8.29
C THR A 85 16.62 -12.16 -9.69
N PRO A 86 17.02 -11.02 -10.30
CA PRO A 86 16.65 -10.70 -11.68
C PRO A 86 17.06 -11.78 -12.69
N ALA A 87 18.15 -12.49 -12.43
CA ALA A 87 18.57 -13.63 -13.26
C ALA A 87 17.51 -14.75 -13.33
N SER A 88 16.67 -14.90 -12.28
CA SER A 88 15.58 -15.86 -12.29
C SER A 88 14.49 -15.52 -13.31
N LEU A 89 14.32 -14.23 -13.68
CA LEU A 89 13.40 -13.84 -14.77
C LEU A 89 13.80 -14.42 -16.12
N LEU A 90 15.09 -14.64 -16.37
CA LEU A 90 15.58 -15.21 -17.63
C LEU A 90 15.14 -16.67 -17.81
N ALA A 91 14.79 -17.36 -16.72
CA ALA A 91 14.29 -18.74 -16.74
C ALA A 91 12.76 -18.79 -16.85
N GLU A 92 12.05 -17.68 -16.69
CA GLU A 92 10.60 -17.64 -16.79
C GLU A 92 10.16 -17.34 -18.22
N THR A 93 9.12 -18.04 -18.66
CA THR A 93 8.48 -17.77 -19.96
C THR A 93 7.32 -16.77 -19.80
N TYR A 94 6.60 -16.87 -18.67
CA TYR A 94 5.46 -15.99 -18.36
C TYR A 94 5.59 -15.45 -16.95
N ALA A 95 5.58 -14.12 -16.82
CA ALA A 95 5.58 -13.43 -15.54
C ALA A 95 4.46 -12.39 -15.45
N ILE A 96 3.73 -12.42 -14.36
CA ILE A 96 2.73 -11.41 -14.01
C ILE A 96 3.25 -10.66 -12.81
N ILE A 97 3.42 -9.35 -12.92
CA ILE A 97 4.07 -8.54 -11.88
C ILE A 97 3.08 -7.50 -11.35
N ILE A 98 2.87 -7.49 -10.04
CA ILE A 98 2.03 -6.49 -9.36
C ILE A 98 2.95 -5.65 -8.48
N ALA A 99 3.17 -4.40 -8.85
CA ALA A 99 4.19 -3.53 -8.30
C ALA A 99 3.60 -2.31 -7.60
N SER A 100 3.73 -2.23 -6.26
CA SER A 100 3.40 -1.01 -5.51
C SER A 100 4.53 0.00 -5.59
N THR A 101 4.17 1.25 -5.82
CA THR A 101 5.08 2.40 -5.67
C THR A 101 5.12 2.81 -4.20
N TYR A 102 6.30 3.17 -3.70
CA TYR A 102 6.52 3.60 -2.34
C TYR A 102 7.25 4.96 -2.28
N GLY A 103 6.99 5.73 -1.22
CA GLY A 103 7.60 7.04 -1.04
C GLY A 103 7.37 7.98 -2.24
N GLU A 104 8.41 8.65 -2.68
CA GLU A 104 8.39 9.59 -3.82
C GLU A 104 8.57 8.88 -5.19
N GLY A 105 7.90 7.76 -5.40
CA GLY A 105 7.94 7.05 -6.68
C GLY A 105 8.94 5.88 -6.74
N GLU A 106 9.49 5.46 -5.62
CA GLU A 106 10.53 4.45 -5.54
C GLU A 106 9.94 3.02 -5.46
N ALA A 107 10.81 2.02 -5.72
CA ALA A 107 10.51 0.64 -5.39
C ALA A 107 10.36 0.47 -3.87
N PRO A 108 9.48 -0.43 -3.39
CA PRO A 108 9.52 -0.86 -1.99
C PRO A 108 10.94 -1.23 -1.57
N ASP A 109 11.36 -0.82 -0.36
CA ASP A 109 12.75 -0.98 0.10
C ASP A 109 13.30 -2.39 -0.07
N SER A 110 12.47 -3.40 0.19
CA SER A 110 12.83 -4.81 0.05
C SER A 110 13.01 -5.27 -1.41
N VAL A 111 12.51 -4.52 -2.37
CA VAL A 111 12.57 -4.84 -3.81
C VAL A 111 13.61 -3.98 -4.54
N ARG A 112 14.11 -2.92 -3.89
CA ARG A 112 15.13 -2.04 -4.47
C ARG A 112 16.36 -2.79 -4.98
N PRO A 113 16.95 -3.76 -4.25
CA PRO A 113 18.11 -4.53 -4.75
C PRO A 113 17.81 -5.29 -6.03
N PHE A 114 16.61 -5.86 -6.17
CA PHE A 114 16.17 -6.51 -7.40
C PHE A 114 16.15 -5.51 -8.56
N TYR A 115 15.57 -4.33 -8.35
CA TYR A 115 15.43 -3.33 -9.40
C TYR A 115 16.78 -2.72 -9.80
N GLU A 116 17.67 -2.44 -8.84
CA GLU A 116 19.02 -1.95 -9.10
C GLU A 116 19.85 -2.94 -9.93
N GLN A 117 19.79 -4.24 -9.58
CA GLN A 117 20.46 -5.28 -10.38
C GLN A 117 19.86 -5.41 -11.79
N LEU A 118 18.52 -5.29 -11.93
CA LEU A 118 17.86 -5.32 -13.23
C LEU A 118 18.30 -4.11 -14.11
N CYS A 119 18.63 -2.99 -13.49
CA CYS A 119 19.05 -1.75 -14.16
C CYS A 119 20.53 -1.71 -14.56
N LEU A 120 21.34 -2.69 -14.18
CA LEU A 120 22.75 -2.74 -14.60
C LEU A 120 22.89 -2.71 -16.13
N GLU A 121 23.93 -2.03 -16.63
CA GLU A 121 24.17 -1.86 -18.08
C GLU A 121 24.31 -3.19 -18.84
N HIS A 122 24.86 -4.21 -18.18
CA HIS A 122 25.13 -5.51 -18.77
C HIS A 122 24.12 -6.59 -18.40
N PHE A 123 22.92 -6.21 -17.92
CA PHE A 123 21.89 -7.21 -17.64
C PHE A 123 21.40 -7.86 -18.96
N PRO A 124 21.32 -9.21 -19.02
CA PRO A 124 20.97 -9.91 -20.26
C PRO A 124 19.56 -9.58 -20.75
N CYS A 125 19.35 -9.66 -22.08
CA CYS A 125 18.01 -9.51 -22.67
C CYS A 125 17.05 -10.60 -22.21
N CYS A 126 15.79 -10.23 -22.01
CA CYS A 126 14.69 -11.10 -21.58
C CYS A 126 13.81 -11.53 -22.76
N GLU A 127 14.39 -11.88 -23.93
CA GLU A 127 13.66 -12.15 -25.19
C GLU A 127 12.61 -13.27 -25.07
N ASN A 128 12.81 -14.23 -24.18
CA ASN A 128 11.89 -15.34 -23.95
C ASN A 128 10.79 -15.03 -22.92
N LEU A 129 10.84 -13.85 -22.29
CA LEU A 129 9.90 -13.46 -21.25
C LEU A 129 8.68 -12.76 -21.85
N SER A 130 7.51 -13.34 -21.66
CA SER A 130 6.23 -12.65 -21.85
C SER A 130 5.71 -12.20 -20.49
N TYR A 131 5.43 -10.88 -20.33
CA TYR A 131 5.10 -10.34 -19.03
C TYR A 131 3.90 -9.38 -19.05
N ALA A 132 3.27 -9.19 -17.91
CA ALA A 132 2.26 -8.16 -17.68
C ALA A 132 2.54 -7.45 -16.35
N VAL A 133 2.36 -6.13 -16.32
CA VAL A 133 2.55 -5.32 -15.12
C VAL A 133 1.23 -4.66 -14.71
N LEU A 134 0.91 -4.76 -13.42
CA LEU A 134 -0.08 -3.92 -12.75
C LEU A 134 0.68 -2.99 -11.81
N ALA A 135 0.63 -1.69 -12.07
CA ALA A 135 1.28 -0.69 -11.24
C ALA A 135 0.28 -0.14 -10.21
N LEU A 136 0.68 -0.11 -8.94
CA LEU A 136 -0.13 0.43 -7.86
C LEU A 136 0.52 1.71 -7.31
N GLY A 137 -0.29 2.72 -7.08
CA GLY A 137 0.15 3.99 -6.53
C GLY A 137 -0.99 4.73 -5.87
N ASP A 138 -0.71 5.96 -5.47
CA ASP A 138 -1.70 6.93 -5.00
C ASP A 138 -1.51 8.20 -5.83
N SER A 139 -2.54 8.58 -6.58
CA SER A 139 -2.50 9.76 -7.46
C SER A 139 -2.39 11.08 -6.69
N THR A 140 -2.45 11.03 -5.35
CA THR A 140 -2.16 12.18 -4.49
C THR A 140 -0.66 12.46 -4.35
N TYR A 141 0.22 11.55 -4.82
CA TYR A 141 1.67 11.75 -4.86
C TYR A 141 2.14 12.13 -6.26
N GLU A 142 3.21 12.92 -6.34
CA GLU A 142 3.75 13.47 -7.59
C GLU A 142 4.16 12.36 -8.57
N HIS A 143 4.74 11.29 -8.07
CA HIS A 143 5.24 10.17 -8.87
C HIS A 143 4.30 8.96 -8.82
N PHE A 144 3.04 9.19 -9.20
CA PHE A 144 2.00 8.16 -9.27
C PHE A 144 2.43 6.93 -10.08
N CYS A 145 2.37 5.74 -9.47
CA CYS A 145 2.71 4.45 -10.09
C CYS A 145 4.14 4.35 -10.69
N LYS A 146 5.03 5.28 -10.34
CA LYS A 146 6.34 5.43 -11.02
C LYS A 146 7.16 4.15 -11.02
N PHE A 147 7.26 3.42 -9.91
CA PHE A 147 8.03 2.17 -9.87
C PHE A 147 7.49 1.13 -10.86
N GLY A 148 6.17 0.96 -10.95
CA GLY A 148 5.56 0.04 -11.92
C GLY A 148 5.79 0.47 -13.36
N ILE A 149 5.77 1.80 -13.62
CA ILE A 149 6.09 2.41 -14.92
C ILE A 149 7.53 2.12 -15.31
N ASP A 150 8.46 2.41 -14.40
CA ASP A 150 9.89 2.23 -14.64
C ASP A 150 10.25 0.75 -14.86
N LEU A 151 9.63 -0.16 -14.10
CA LEU A 151 9.81 -1.60 -14.22
C LEU A 151 9.31 -2.13 -15.58
N ASP A 152 8.10 -1.72 -15.98
CA ASP A 152 7.51 -2.07 -17.29
C ASP A 152 8.38 -1.58 -18.45
N ASN A 153 8.85 -0.33 -18.40
CA ASN A 153 9.74 0.24 -19.40
C ASN A 153 11.09 -0.47 -19.44
N LYS A 154 11.65 -0.82 -18.28
CA LYS A 154 12.93 -1.55 -18.20
C LYS A 154 12.81 -2.94 -18.81
N LEU A 155 11.76 -3.70 -18.49
CA LEU A 155 11.53 -5.04 -19.08
C LEU A 155 11.36 -4.96 -20.60
N ALA A 156 10.63 -3.94 -21.10
CA ALA A 156 10.53 -3.70 -22.53
C ALA A 156 11.88 -3.37 -23.18
N SER A 157 12.72 -2.56 -22.52
CA SER A 157 14.07 -2.23 -23.02
C SER A 157 15.00 -3.45 -23.05
N LEU A 158 14.72 -4.47 -22.23
CA LEU A 158 15.40 -5.77 -22.21
C LEU A 158 14.78 -6.79 -23.20
N ALA A 159 14.01 -6.34 -24.18
CA ALA A 159 13.33 -7.17 -25.19
C ALA A 159 12.25 -8.13 -24.64
N GLY A 160 11.76 -7.93 -23.43
CA GLY A 160 10.59 -8.66 -22.93
C GLY A 160 9.32 -8.28 -23.71
N THR A 161 8.43 -9.26 -23.92
CA THR A 161 7.16 -9.06 -24.65
C THR A 161 5.99 -8.86 -23.70
N ARG A 162 5.24 -7.74 -23.84
CA ARG A 162 4.04 -7.52 -23.04
C ARG A 162 2.90 -8.47 -23.44
N ILE A 163 2.30 -9.15 -22.46
CA ILE A 163 1.07 -9.94 -22.64
C ILE A 163 -0.12 -8.99 -22.86
N CYS A 164 -0.18 -7.91 -22.07
CA CYS A 164 -1.15 -6.83 -22.20
C CYS A 164 -0.52 -5.52 -21.72
N ASP A 165 -1.16 -4.39 -22.04
CA ASP A 165 -0.71 -3.07 -21.59
C ASP A 165 -0.76 -2.98 -20.08
N ARG A 166 0.20 -2.23 -19.49
CA ARG A 166 0.20 -1.88 -18.08
C ARG A 166 -1.04 -1.05 -17.74
N ILE A 167 -1.62 -1.31 -16.58
CA ILE A 167 -2.62 -0.42 -15.99
C ILE A 167 -2.06 0.17 -14.70
N ASP A 168 -2.19 1.49 -14.56
CA ASP A 168 -1.78 2.26 -13.41
C ASP A 168 -3.01 2.43 -12.50
N CYS A 169 -2.99 1.72 -11.35
CA CYS A 169 -4.08 1.71 -10.39
C CYS A 169 -3.85 2.74 -9.30
N ASP A 170 -4.85 3.57 -9.08
CA ASP A 170 -4.93 4.46 -7.93
C ASP A 170 -5.37 3.69 -6.66
N VAL A 171 -5.48 4.37 -5.55
CA VAL A 171 -5.91 3.82 -4.25
C VAL A 171 -7.24 3.06 -4.33
N ASP A 172 -8.14 3.44 -5.26
CA ASP A 172 -9.32 2.64 -5.64
C ASP A 172 -8.97 1.63 -6.74
N LEU A 173 -8.53 0.46 -6.31
CA LEU A 173 -7.94 -0.56 -7.18
C LEU A 173 -8.95 -1.37 -8.00
N ASP A 174 -10.22 -1.48 -7.54
CA ASP A 174 -11.11 -2.58 -7.95
C ASP A 174 -11.51 -2.52 -9.42
N GLU A 175 -11.79 -1.34 -9.96
CA GLU A 175 -12.19 -1.18 -11.36
C GLU A 175 -11.00 -1.44 -12.30
N SER A 176 -9.91 -0.73 -12.06
CA SER A 176 -8.67 -0.86 -12.83
C SER A 176 -8.09 -2.27 -12.75
N PHE A 177 -8.11 -2.88 -11.56
CA PHE A 177 -7.69 -4.27 -11.37
C PHE A 177 -8.59 -5.24 -12.12
N THR A 178 -9.92 -5.04 -12.09
CA THR A 178 -10.87 -5.92 -12.79
C THR A 178 -10.70 -5.80 -14.30
N GLN A 179 -10.55 -4.59 -14.83
CA GLN A 179 -10.28 -4.33 -16.23
C GLN A 179 -8.98 -5.01 -16.68
N TRP A 180 -7.89 -4.77 -15.96
CA TRP A 180 -6.59 -5.38 -16.27
C TRP A 180 -6.65 -6.90 -16.21
N LYS A 181 -7.27 -7.47 -15.17
CA LYS A 181 -7.44 -8.91 -14.99
C LYS A 181 -8.23 -9.55 -16.14
N THR A 182 -9.29 -8.89 -16.59
CA THR A 182 -10.11 -9.37 -17.72
C THR A 182 -9.30 -9.41 -19.00
N THR A 183 -8.56 -8.35 -19.30
CA THR A 183 -7.69 -8.27 -20.48
C THR A 183 -6.56 -9.30 -20.41
N LEU A 184 -5.91 -9.41 -19.25
CA LEU A 184 -4.83 -10.38 -19.01
C LEU A 184 -5.30 -11.82 -19.26
N TYR A 185 -6.46 -12.19 -18.70
CA TYR A 185 -6.96 -13.56 -18.83
C TYR A 185 -7.39 -13.89 -20.27
N ALA A 186 -8.00 -12.94 -20.97
CA ALA A 186 -8.30 -13.12 -22.39
C ALA A 186 -7.02 -13.37 -23.22
N ARG A 187 -5.95 -12.60 -22.94
CA ARG A 187 -4.66 -12.80 -23.61
C ARG A 187 -3.99 -14.13 -23.25
N ILE A 188 -4.10 -14.57 -22.01
CA ILE A 188 -3.61 -15.89 -21.59
C ILE A 188 -4.40 -17.01 -22.31
N ASP A 189 -5.71 -16.88 -22.40
CA ASP A 189 -6.56 -17.84 -23.12
C ASP A 189 -6.20 -17.89 -24.62
N ASP A 190 -5.90 -16.73 -25.27
CA ASP A 190 -5.39 -16.65 -26.65
C ASP A 190 -4.04 -17.38 -26.81
N ILE A 191 -3.10 -17.19 -25.87
CA ILE A 191 -1.78 -17.85 -25.87
C ILE A 191 -1.94 -19.36 -25.74
N VAL A 192 -2.87 -19.81 -24.91
CA VAL A 192 -3.18 -21.24 -24.74
C VAL A 192 -3.75 -21.84 -26.04
N ALA A 193 -4.70 -21.11 -26.66
CA ALA A 193 -5.34 -21.56 -27.91
C ALA A 193 -4.36 -21.65 -29.10
N ALA A 194 -3.32 -20.81 -29.13
CA ALA A 194 -2.30 -20.81 -30.18
C ALA A 194 -1.25 -21.91 -30.03
N ARG A 195 -1.25 -22.71 -28.94
CA ARG A 195 -0.30 -23.81 -28.73
C ARG A 195 -0.81 -25.12 -29.30
N PRO A 196 -0.03 -25.85 -30.15
CA PRO A 196 -0.38 -27.18 -30.56
C PRO A 196 -0.33 -28.17 -29.36
N ALA A 197 -1.31 -29.06 -29.28
CA ALA A 197 -1.40 -30.07 -28.22
C ALA A 197 -0.13 -30.92 -28.12
N ARG A 198 0.57 -30.87 -27.02
CA ARG A 198 1.71 -31.71 -26.68
C ARG A 198 1.33 -32.64 -25.53
N THR A 199 1.41 -33.93 -25.77
CA THR A 199 1.30 -34.97 -24.75
C THR A 199 2.40 -34.83 -23.69
N ALA A 200 2.02 -34.68 -22.43
CA ALA A 200 2.93 -34.73 -21.29
C ALA A 200 2.46 -35.77 -20.26
N PRO A 201 3.38 -36.45 -19.55
CA PRO A 201 3.06 -37.55 -18.65
C PRO A 201 2.38 -37.09 -17.37
N SER A 202 1.40 -37.88 -16.94
CA SER A 202 0.69 -37.73 -15.65
C SER A 202 1.64 -37.73 -14.45
N SER A 203 1.58 -36.69 -13.62
CA SER A 203 2.10 -36.69 -12.26
C SER A 203 0.95 -36.50 -11.28
N SER A 204 0.89 -37.40 -10.34
CA SER A 204 -0.12 -37.58 -9.30
C SER A 204 -0.34 -36.35 -8.41
N ILE A 205 -1.61 -36.04 -8.20
CA ILE A 205 -2.12 -34.96 -7.31
C ILE A 205 -2.02 -35.47 -5.87
N ILE A 206 -1.26 -34.75 -5.03
CA ILE A 206 -1.36 -34.85 -3.59
C ILE A 206 -2.32 -33.76 -3.12
N THR A 207 -3.48 -34.19 -2.64
CA THR A 207 -4.49 -33.33 -1.99
C THR A 207 -4.02 -32.96 -0.60
N ALA A 208 -3.79 -31.65 -0.35
CA ALA A 208 -3.63 -31.12 1.00
C ALA A 208 -5.00 -30.75 1.59
N PRO A 209 -5.20 -30.89 2.92
CA PRO A 209 -6.51 -30.73 3.52
C PRO A 209 -6.97 -29.27 3.57
N SER A 210 -8.23 -29.05 3.25
CA SER A 210 -8.92 -27.77 3.38
C SER A 210 -9.04 -27.37 4.84
N SER A 211 -8.50 -26.24 5.21
CA SER A 211 -8.77 -25.61 6.50
C SER A 211 -10.20 -25.03 6.49
N VAL A 212 -10.98 -25.48 7.43
CA VAL A 212 -12.32 -24.96 7.74
C VAL A 212 -12.17 -23.55 8.27
N SER A 213 -12.72 -22.57 7.57
CA SER A 213 -12.84 -21.19 8.05
C SER A 213 -14.03 -21.09 9.00
N GLU A 214 -13.77 -20.71 10.25
CA GLU A 214 -14.79 -20.27 11.19
C GLU A 214 -15.52 -19.01 10.66
N PRO A 215 -16.81 -18.81 11.00
CA PRO A 215 -17.55 -17.62 10.61
C PRO A 215 -17.02 -16.41 11.38
N THR A 216 -16.20 -15.60 10.72
CA THR A 216 -15.71 -14.33 11.25
C THR A 216 -16.85 -13.31 11.34
N ALA A 217 -17.02 -12.71 12.52
CA ALA A 217 -17.80 -11.49 12.72
C ALA A 217 -17.39 -10.41 11.69
N PRO A 218 -18.29 -9.48 11.30
CA PRO A 218 -17.97 -8.47 10.29
C PRO A 218 -16.75 -7.67 10.70
N SER A 219 -15.63 -7.88 10.01
CA SER A 219 -14.40 -7.15 10.26
C SER A 219 -14.54 -5.72 9.74
N HIS A 220 -14.20 -4.72 10.58
CA HIS A 220 -14.15 -3.34 10.13
C HIS A 220 -12.96 -3.16 9.19
N THR A 221 -13.25 -2.70 7.97
CA THR A 221 -12.28 -2.49 6.90
C THR A 221 -12.43 -1.08 6.33
N ARG A 222 -11.60 -0.71 5.36
CA ARG A 222 -11.76 0.53 4.60
C ARG A 222 -13.16 0.69 4.01
N ASP A 223 -13.74 -0.40 3.49
CA ASP A 223 -15.07 -0.37 2.85
C ASP A 223 -16.22 -0.47 3.87
N ASN A 224 -15.92 -0.87 5.11
CA ASN A 224 -16.84 -0.94 6.24
C ASN A 224 -16.15 -0.41 7.50
N PRO A 225 -15.88 0.90 7.60
CA PRO A 225 -15.15 1.49 8.72
C PRO A 225 -15.99 1.50 10.00
N PHE A 226 -15.32 1.55 11.13
CA PHE A 226 -15.95 1.77 12.42
C PHE A 226 -16.12 3.27 12.68
N LEU A 227 -17.28 3.69 13.15
CA LEU A 227 -17.53 5.06 13.59
C LEU A 227 -16.98 5.24 15.01
N ALA A 228 -15.73 5.64 15.12
CA ALA A 228 -15.01 5.78 16.38
C ALA A 228 -15.23 7.16 16.98
N PRO A 229 -15.75 7.28 18.23
CA PRO A 229 -15.83 8.53 18.94
C PRO A 229 -14.43 9.11 19.23
N LEU A 230 -14.23 10.41 18.95
CA LEU A 230 -13.04 11.16 19.35
C LEU A 230 -13.16 11.49 20.83
N VAL A 231 -12.31 10.90 21.68
CA VAL A 231 -12.40 11.04 23.14
C VAL A 231 -11.36 12.01 23.72
N ASP A 232 -10.25 12.24 23.02
CA ASP A 232 -9.27 13.27 23.36
C ASP A 232 -8.78 14.01 22.13
N LYS A 233 -8.63 15.32 22.25
CA LYS A 233 -8.09 16.20 21.21
C LYS A 233 -7.34 17.34 21.88
N ARG A 234 -6.03 17.33 21.77
CA ARG A 234 -5.19 18.36 22.39
C ARG A 234 -4.00 18.74 21.51
N PRO A 235 -3.56 20.02 21.54
CA PRO A 235 -2.36 20.44 20.86
C PRO A 235 -1.12 19.86 21.54
N LEU A 236 -0.15 19.45 20.72
CA LEU A 236 1.20 19.03 21.14
C LEU A 236 2.22 20.16 20.93
N THR A 237 1.92 21.10 20.04
CA THR A 237 2.68 22.32 19.82
C THR A 237 2.08 23.47 20.63
N ARG A 238 2.89 24.46 21.00
CA ARG A 238 2.40 25.67 21.70
C ARG A 238 1.81 26.68 20.70
N ASP A 239 0.93 27.57 21.19
CA ASP A 239 0.19 28.55 20.37
C ASP A 239 1.09 29.46 19.53
N ILE A 240 2.31 29.77 20.02
CA ILE A 240 3.29 30.57 19.29
C ILE A 240 4.06 29.80 18.20
N SER A 241 3.83 28.51 18.07
CA SER A 241 4.43 27.71 16.97
C SER A 241 3.85 28.12 15.62
N SER A 242 4.70 28.08 14.60
CA SER A 242 4.27 28.30 13.20
C SER A 242 3.51 27.13 12.58
N LYS A 243 3.28 26.05 13.35
CA LYS A 243 2.52 24.87 12.95
C LYS A 243 1.69 24.36 14.12
N LEU A 244 0.66 23.60 13.80
CA LEU A 244 -0.17 22.90 14.77
C LEU A 244 0.00 21.39 14.58
N THR A 245 0.36 20.71 15.67
CA THR A 245 0.34 19.24 15.72
C THR A 245 -0.57 18.82 16.87
N LEU A 246 -1.47 17.87 16.59
CA LEU A 246 -2.49 17.40 17.53
C LEU A 246 -2.20 15.97 17.97
N HIS A 247 -2.50 15.71 19.23
CA HIS A 247 -2.78 14.37 19.73
C HIS A 247 -4.30 14.14 19.64
N LEU A 248 -4.68 13.02 19.07
CA LEU A 248 -6.07 12.58 18.97
C LEU A 248 -6.19 11.16 19.53
N ALA A 249 -7.25 10.91 20.31
CA ALA A 249 -7.59 9.57 20.79
C ALA A 249 -9.00 9.19 20.37
N PHE A 250 -9.14 8.02 19.73
CA PHE A 250 -10.41 7.44 19.31
C PHE A 250 -10.74 6.24 20.19
N ASN A 251 -12.00 6.16 20.63
CA ASN A 251 -12.50 4.99 21.35
C ASN A 251 -12.91 3.89 20.36
N ILE A 252 -12.35 2.69 20.54
CA ILE A 252 -12.66 1.51 19.73
C ILE A 252 -13.18 0.32 20.58
N SER A 253 -13.51 0.55 21.85
CA SER A 253 -13.92 -0.53 22.79
C SER A 253 -15.12 -1.33 22.29
N ASP A 254 -16.06 -0.65 21.61
CA ASP A 254 -17.30 -1.25 21.10
C ASP A 254 -17.14 -1.86 19.69
N SER A 255 -15.90 -1.98 19.20
CA SER A 255 -15.59 -2.51 17.88
C SER A 255 -14.86 -3.86 17.93
N THR A 256 -14.78 -4.51 16.77
CA THR A 256 -13.91 -5.68 16.56
C THR A 256 -12.49 -5.29 16.13
N LEU A 257 -12.19 -4.00 16.06
CA LEU A 257 -10.85 -3.52 15.68
C LEU A 257 -9.79 -4.01 16.68
N ARG A 258 -8.70 -4.52 16.12
CA ARG A 258 -7.48 -4.86 16.86
C ARG A 258 -6.30 -4.31 16.08
N TYR A 259 -5.30 -3.82 16.79
CA TYR A 259 -4.08 -3.32 16.19
C TYR A 259 -2.86 -3.72 17.01
N GLU A 260 -1.72 -3.63 16.40
CA GLU A 260 -0.42 -3.79 17.05
C GLU A 260 0.38 -2.48 16.92
N ALA A 261 1.30 -2.25 17.84
CA ALA A 261 2.22 -1.11 17.72
C ALA A 261 2.99 -1.20 16.39
N GLY A 262 2.98 -0.11 15.62
CA GLY A 262 3.51 -0.04 14.26
C GLY A 262 2.44 -0.11 13.14
N ASP A 263 1.16 -0.38 13.46
CA ASP A 263 0.06 -0.23 12.51
C ASP A 263 -0.31 1.24 12.28
N ALA A 264 -1.09 1.50 11.24
CA ALA A 264 -1.65 2.80 10.96
C ALA A 264 -3.19 2.82 11.14
N CYS A 265 -3.70 3.96 11.59
CA CYS A 265 -5.12 4.28 11.62
C CYS A 265 -5.52 4.97 10.31
N GLY A 266 -6.39 4.35 9.54
CA GLY A 266 -7.01 4.97 8.38
C GLY A 266 -8.24 5.77 8.81
N VAL A 267 -8.27 7.05 8.46
CA VAL A 267 -9.42 7.95 8.69
C VAL A 267 -10.04 8.31 7.35
N ILE A 268 -11.34 8.10 7.19
CA ILE A 268 -12.08 8.51 6.00
C ILE A 268 -12.51 9.97 6.17
N PRO A 269 -11.96 10.90 5.38
CA PRO A 269 -12.27 12.32 5.52
C PRO A 269 -13.57 12.70 4.79
N ARG A 270 -14.04 13.92 5.08
CA ARG A 270 -15.01 14.64 4.26
C ARG A 270 -14.43 15.99 3.83
N ASN A 271 -14.82 16.45 2.68
CA ASN A 271 -14.43 17.76 2.18
C ASN A 271 -15.00 18.90 3.04
N ASP A 272 -14.49 20.10 2.83
CA ASP A 272 -15.04 21.28 3.45
C ASP A 272 -16.37 21.67 2.76
N ILE A 273 -17.42 21.84 3.54
CA ILE A 273 -18.75 22.20 3.03
C ILE A 273 -18.72 23.54 2.27
N HIS A 274 -17.94 24.51 2.76
CA HIS A 274 -17.84 25.82 2.10
C HIS A 274 -17.19 25.73 0.72
N LEU A 275 -16.16 24.86 0.56
CA LEU A 275 -15.56 24.61 -0.75
C LEU A 275 -16.54 23.89 -1.69
N VAL A 276 -17.32 22.94 -1.17
CA VAL A 276 -18.36 22.23 -1.94
C VAL A 276 -19.44 23.22 -2.40
N GLU A 277 -19.94 24.07 -1.52
CA GLU A 277 -20.93 25.12 -1.84
C GLU A 277 -20.37 26.11 -2.87
N GLU A 278 -19.11 26.52 -2.76
CA GLU A 278 -18.45 27.39 -3.72
C GLU A 278 -18.39 26.74 -5.13
N ILE A 279 -18.04 25.46 -5.22
CA ILE A 279 -18.02 24.70 -6.47
C ILE A 279 -19.41 24.62 -7.09
N LEU A 280 -20.42 24.26 -6.30
CA LEU A 280 -21.81 24.17 -6.74
C LEU A 280 -22.31 25.53 -7.26
N HIS A 281 -22.00 26.61 -6.54
CA HIS A 281 -22.35 27.97 -6.94
C HIS A 281 -21.64 28.38 -8.25
N THR A 282 -20.34 28.10 -8.37
CA THR A 282 -19.54 28.43 -9.56
C THR A 282 -20.09 27.73 -10.83
N LEU A 283 -20.56 26.48 -10.67
CA LEU A 283 -21.15 25.71 -11.75
C LEU A 283 -22.65 25.98 -11.95
N ASN A 284 -23.28 26.72 -11.04
CA ASN A 284 -24.74 26.91 -11.00
C ASN A 284 -25.51 25.57 -10.94
N PHE A 285 -24.96 24.58 -10.21
CA PHE A 285 -25.60 23.28 -10.00
C PHE A 285 -26.34 23.24 -8.68
N SER A 286 -27.53 22.59 -8.67
CA SER A 286 -28.22 22.29 -7.42
C SER A 286 -27.56 21.09 -6.72
N GLY A 287 -27.22 21.25 -5.44
CA GLY A 287 -26.68 20.17 -4.63
C GLY A 287 -27.62 18.96 -4.45
N SER A 288 -28.94 19.14 -4.68
CA SER A 288 -29.94 18.10 -4.54
C SER A 288 -30.10 17.20 -5.79
N VAL A 289 -29.41 17.52 -6.90
CA VAL A 289 -29.49 16.70 -8.12
C VAL A 289 -28.99 15.29 -7.83
N PRO A 290 -29.76 14.23 -8.20
CA PRO A 290 -29.31 12.86 -8.06
C PRO A 290 -28.19 12.57 -9.06
N VAL A 291 -27.11 11.95 -8.57
CA VAL A 291 -25.94 11.52 -9.36
C VAL A 291 -25.62 10.06 -9.05
N GLN A 292 -25.06 9.37 -10.03
CA GLN A 292 -24.68 7.97 -9.89
C GLN A 292 -23.18 7.88 -9.57
N LEU A 293 -22.86 7.26 -8.44
CA LEU A 293 -21.48 6.95 -8.07
C LEU A 293 -21.15 5.49 -8.38
N PRO A 294 -19.98 5.17 -8.93
CA PRO A 294 -19.50 3.79 -9.00
C PRO A 294 -19.50 3.17 -7.60
N LYS A 295 -20.04 1.96 -7.42
CA LYS A 295 -20.13 1.18 -6.18
C LYS A 295 -21.05 1.74 -5.07
N SER A 296 -21.28 3.05 -4.98
CA SER A 296 -22.09 3.65 -3.89
C SER A 296 -23.55 3.87 -4.29
N GLY A 297 -23.91 3.64 -5.57
CA GLY A 297 -25.26 3.83 -6.07
C GLY A 297 -25.62 5.29 -6.28
N THR A 298 -26.93 5.60 -6.22
CA THR A 298 -27.45 6.96 -6.43
C THR A 298 -27.40 7.75 -5.13
N THR A 299 -26.82 8.96 -5.19
CA THR A 299 -26.80 9.93 -4.08
C THR A 299 -27.03 11.34 -4.59
N THR A 300 -27.05 12.37 -3.74
CA THR A 300 -27.11 13.76 -4.17
C THR A 300 -25.73 14.28 -4.59
N LEU A 301 -25.69 15.27 -5.47
CA LEU A 301 -24.41 15.88 -5.89
C LEU A 301 -23.66 16.50 -4.69
N LEU A 302 -24.39 17.12 -3.77
CA LEU A 302 -23.80 17.65 -2.52
C LEU A 302 -23.11 16.54 -1.72
N ASP A 303 -23.80 15.42 -1.50
CA ASP A 303 -23.26 14.28 -0.76
C ASP A 303 -22.04 13.65 -1.50
N ALA A 304 -22.15 13.51 -2.83
CA ALA A 304 -21.05 13.03 -3.66
C ALA A 304 -19.79 13.87 -3.50
N LEU A 305 -19.91 15.19 -3.59
CA LEU A 305 -18.78 16.12 -3.45
C LEU A 305 -18.26 16.18 -2.00
N LEU A 306 -19.12 16.06 -1.00
CA LEU A 306 -18.76 16.17 0.39
C LEU A 306 -18.04 14.93 0.91
N HIS A 307 -18.49 13.72 0.54
CA HIS A 307 -18.07 12.48 1.15
C HIS A 307 -17.30 11.52 0.22
N HIS A 308 -17.40 11.67 -1.11
CA HIS A 308 -16.95 10.63 -2.02
C HIS A 308 -15.90 11.08 -3.03
N LEU A 309 -15.86 12.36 -3.42
CA LEU A 309 -15.05 12.82 -4.54
C LEU A 309 -13.93 13.76 -4.10
N GLN A 310 -12.77 13.62 -4.72
CA GLN A 310 -11.61 14.48 -4.48
C GLN A 310 -11.73 15.78 -5.25
N ILE A 311 -11.78 16.92 -4.53
CA ILE A 311 -11.97 18.26 -5.11
C ILE A 311 -10.81 19.22 -4.79
N THR A 312 -9.93 18.87 -3.86
CA THR A 312 -8.90 19.79 -3.34
C THR A 312 -7.58 19.72 -4.08
N ARG A 313 -7.36 18.69 -4.89
CA ARG A 313 -6.14 18.54 -5.69
C ARG A 313 -6.48 18.31 -7.15
N LEU A 314 -5.83 19.07 -8.04
CA LEU A 314 -5.97 18.94 -9.49
C LEU A 314 -4.98 17.88 -10.00
N THR A 315 -5.48 16.95 -10.82
CA THR A 315 -4.67 15.90 -11.44
C THR A 315 -4.67 16.02 -12.97
N ARG A 316 -3.66 15.42 -13.62
CA ARG A 316 -3.60 15.34 -15.09
C ARG A 316 -4.90 14.74 -15.67
N LYS A 317 -5.40 13.65 -15.10
CA LYS A 317 -6.64 12.98 -15.55
C LYS A 317 -7.87 13.91 -15.48
N MET A 318 -7.97 14.70 -14.42
CA MET A 318 -9.05 15.70 -14.31
C MET A 318 -8.95 16.75 -15.41
N ILE A 319 -7.75 17.25 -15.72
CA ILE A 319 -7.53 18.22 -16.80
C ILE A 319 -7.85 17.61 -18.16
N GLU A 320 -7.44 16.36 -18.41
CA GLU A 320 -7.76 15.63 -19.65
C GLU A 320 -9.26 15.46 -19.85
N ALA A 321 -9.98 15.03 -18.79
CA ALA A 321 -11.43 14.88 -18.83
C ALA A 321 -12.12 16.23 -19.07
N TYR A 322 -11.72 17.26 -18.34
CA TYR A 322 -12.26 18.62 -18.47
C TYR A 322 -12.03 19.20 -19.88
N ALA A 323 -10.81 19.08 -20.41
CA ALA A 323 -10.47 19.50 -21.76
C ALA A 323 -11.29 18.73 -22.82
N THR A 324 -11.49 17.43 -22.60
CA THR A 324 -12.28 16.58 -23.53
C THR A 324 -13.75 17.00 -23.57
N ILE A 325 -14.36 17.32 -22.41
CA ILE A 325 -15.72 17.86 -22.35
C ILE A 325 -15.80 19.17 -23.12
N GLY A 326 -14.85 20.08 -22.90
CA GLY A 326 -14.77 21.39 -23.55
C GLY A 326 -14.10 21.41 -24.93
N ARG A 327 -13.86 20.26 -25.57
CA ARG A 327 -13.06 20.15 -26.81
C ARG A 327 -13.47 21.05 -27.97
N HIS A 328 -14.74 21.45 -28.01
CA HIS A 328 -15.30 22.32 -29.06
C HIS A 328 -15.22 23.80 -28.69
N THR A 329 -14.71 24.15 -27.54
CA THR A 329 -14.56 25.53 -27.07
C THR A 329 -13.12 26.03 -27.26
N ALA A 330 -12.96 27.26 -27.72
CA ALA A 330 -11.63 27.86 -27.83
C ALA A 330 -10.91 27.99 -26.47
N GLN A 331 -11.68 28.08 -25.40
CA GLN A 331 -11.17 28.21 -24.02
C GLN A 331 -10.37 27.00 -23.58
N CYS A 332 -10.66 25.77 -24.06
CA CYS A 332 -9.96 24.55 -23.69
C CYS A 332 -8.67 24.28 -24.48
N GLN A 333 -8.38 25.04 -25.54
CA GLN A 333 -7.18 24.84 -26.35
C GLN A 333 -5.86 24.91 -25.53
N PRO A 334 -5.70 25.85 -24.57
CA PRO A 334 -4.50 25.88 -23.71
C PRO A 334 -4.35 24.61 -22.88
N LEU A 335 -5.43 23.97 -22.43
CA LEU A 335 -5.38 22.73 -21.67
C LEU A 335 -4.84 21.57 -22.53
N PHE A 336 -5.27 21.45 -23.79
CA PHE A 336 -4.72 20.43 -24.69
C PHE A 336 -3.22 20.64 -24.93
N HIS A 337 -2.79 21.90 -25.07
CA HIS A 337 -1.37 22.20 -25.21
C HIS A 337 -0.58 21.85 -23.96
N LEU A 338 -1.15 22.07 -22.77
CA LEU A 338 -0.53 21.71 -21.49
C LEU A 338 -0.38 20.18 -21.31
N LEU A 339 -1.20 19.38 -21.98
CA LEU A 339 -1.24 17.91 -21.85
C LEU A 339 -0.25 17.18 -22.75
N VAL A 340 0.41 17.85 -23.72
CA VAL A 340 1.42 17.21 -24.57
C VAL A 340 2.67 16.85 -23.77
N PRO A 341 3.37 15.75 -24.10
CA PRO A 341 4.52 15.28 -23.33
C PRO A 341 5.62 16.32 -23.11
N GLU A 342 5.83 17.19 -24.09
CA GLU A 342 6.86 18.26 -24.06
C GLU A 342 6.55 19.36 -23.03
N GLN A 343 5.31 19.42 -22.53
CA GLN A 343 4.84 20.41 -21.54
C GLN A 343 4.73 19.85 -20.13
N GLN A 344 5.29 18.68 -19.85
CA GLN A 344 5.16 18.00 -18.54
C GLN A 344 5.54 18.93 -17.37
N ALA A 345 6.66 19.64 -17.46
CA ALA A 345 7.09 20.58 -16.40
C ALA A 345 6.10 21.75 -16.20
N HIS A 346 5.43 22.20 -17.27
CA HIS A 346 4.40 23.24 -17.15
C HIS A 346 3.11 22.69 -16.56
N LEU A 347 2.76 21.45 -16.88
CA LEU A 347 1.63 20.75 -16.27
C LEU A 347 1.81 20.58 -14.76
N GLU A 348 2.99 20.10 -14.33
CA GLU A 348 3.35 19.97 -12.91
C GLU A 348 3.26 21.32 -12.18
N LYS A 349 3.82 22.37 -12.78
CA LYS A 349 3.70 23.73 -12.24
C LYS A 349 2.25 24.23 -12.19
N TYR A 350 1.43 23.88 -13.18
CA TYR A 350 0.03 24.28 -13.21
C TYR A 350 -0.79 23.54 -12.16
N THR A 351 -0.57 22.24 -11.99
CA THR A 351 -1.31 21.42 -11.00
C THR A 351 -0.84 21.66 -9.56
N TYR A 352 0.36 22.20 -9.39
CA TYR A 352 0.95 22.43 -8.07
C TYR A 352 0.06 23.34 -7.22
N ASP A 353 -0.39 22.83 -6.08
CA ASP A 353 -1.27 23.51 -5.12
C ASP A 353 -2.60 24.03 -5.70
N ARG A 354 -3.08 23.51 -6.83
CA ARG A 354 -4.41 23.79 -7.39
C ARG A 354 -5.39 22.66 -7.09
N GLY A 355 -6.67 23.06 -6.95
CA GLY A 355 -7.81 22.16 -6.83
C GLY A 355 -8.81 22.38 -7.98
N LEU A 356 -9.93 21.65 -7.90
CA LEU A 356 -11.02 21.78 -8.88
C LEU A 356 -11.49 23.23 -9.03
N ILE A 357 -11.67 23.96 -7.95
CA ILE A 357 -12.17 25.33 -7.97
C ILE A 357 -11.29 26.28 -8.80
N ASP A 358 -9.97 26.07 -8.80
CA ASP A 358 -9.06 26.88 -9.61
C ASP A 358 -9.24 26.60 -11.11
N LEU A 359 -9.41 25.33 -11.49
CA LEU A 359 -9.68 24.94 -12.86
C LEU A 359 -10.98 25.55 -13.37
N LEU A 360 -12.03 25.54 -12.52
CA LEU A 360 -13.33 26.13 -12.86
C LEU A 360 -13.26 27.65 -13.04
N HIS A 361 -12.42 28.35 -12.28
CA HIS A 361 -12.20 29.80 -12.42
C HIS A 361 -11.31 30.12 -13.62
N ASP A 362 -10.26 29.33 -13.87
CA ASP A 362 -9.35 29.56 -15.00
C ASP A 362 -10.05 29.30 -16.37
N TYR A 363 -10.99 28.33 -16.39
CA TYR A 363 -11.69 27.89 -17.62
C TYR A 363 -13.20 27.75 -17.36
N PRO A 364 -13.95 28.84 -17.18
CA PRO A 364 -15.37 28.78 -16.82
C PRO A 364 -16.26 28.29 -17.99
N GLY A 365 -17.47 27.81 -17.67
CA GLY A 365 -18.53 27.53 -18.64
C GLY A 365 -18.33 26.28 -19.50
N ILE A 366 -17.57 25.29 -19.00
CA ILE A 366 -17.30 24.02 -19.70
C ILE A 366 -18.24 22.91 -19.24
N LEU A 367 -18.45 22.80 -17.92
CA LEU A 367 -19.33 21.79 -17.35
C LEU A 367 -20.77 22.27 -17.32
N HIS A 368 -21.67 21.52 -17.96
CA HIS A 368 -23.10 21.81 -18.03
C HIS A 368 -23.94 20.72 -17.35
N GLU A 369 -23.39 19.52 -17.17
CA GLU A 369 -24.07 18.38 -16.58
C GLU A 369 -23.38 17.90 -15.30
N PRO A 370 -24.12 17.71 -14.19
CA PRO A 370 -23.57 17.16 -12.97
C PRO A 370 -22.90 15.78 -13.13
N ALA A 371 -23.38 14.97 -14.09
CA ALA A 371 -22.81 13.67 -14.38
C ALA A 371 -21.38 13.76 -14.92
N ASP A 372 -21.08 14.77 -15.75
CA ASP A 372 -19.72 15.00 -16.28
C ASP A 372 -18.75 15.39 -15.16
N LEU A 373 -19.20 16.24 -14.22
CA LEU A 373 -18.42 16.60 -13.04
C LEU A 373 -18.08 15.35 -12.22
N VAL A 374 -19.05 14.50 -11.93
CA VAL A 374 -18.83 13.28 -11.13
C VAL A 374 -17.89 12.31 -11.86
N ALA A 375 -18.05 12.14 -13.18
CA ALA A 375 -17.24 11.22 -13.96
C ALA A 375 -15.75 11.61 -14.04
N MET A 376 -15.44 12.92 -13.99
CA MET A 376 -14.06 13.40 -14.06
C MET A 376 -13.30 13.36 -12.72
N LEU A 377 -14.01 13.31 -11.60
CA LEU A 377 -13.39 13.42 -10.28
C LEU A 377 -12.98 12.05 -9.73
N PRO A 378 -11.74 11.90 -9.26
CA PRO A 378 -11.33 10.70 -8.55
C PRO A 378 -12.00 10.61 -7.18
N ARG A 379 -11.98 9.43 -6.58
CA ARG A 379 -12.53 9.22 -5.23
C ARG A 379 -11.71 9.90 -4.16
N LEU A 380 -12.39 10.37 -3.12
CA LEU A 380 -11.76 10.89 -1.91
C LEU A 380 -11.11 9.75 -1.14
N SER A 381 -9.78 9.81 -1.00
CA SER A 381 -8.99 8.78 -0.36
C SER A 381 -8.91 8.96 1.15
N PRO A 382 -8.94 7.87 1.95
CA PRO A 382 -8.60 7.91 3.36
C PRO A 382 -7.19 8.47 3.60
N ARG A 383 -6.93 8.93 4.83
CA ARG A 383 -5.58 9.29 5.27
C ARG A 383 -5.11 8.32 6.35
N LEU A 384 -3.89 7.84 6.19
CA LEU A 384 -3.24 6.96 7.15
C LEU A 384 -2.43 7.80 8.13
N TYR A 385 -2.53 7.47 9.39
CA TYR A 385 -1.75 8.05 10.48
C TYR A 385 -1.15 6.92 11.30
N SER A 386 0.17 6.89 11.44
CA SER A 386 0.84 5.89 12.30
C SER A 386 0.26 5.97 13.71
N ILE A 387 -0.11 4.83 14.27
CA ILE A 387 -0.73 4.75 15.60
C ILE A 387 0.32 5.09 16.66
N SER A 388 -0.02 6.03 17.56
CA SER A 388 0.85 6.50 18.63
C SER A 388 0.49 5.95 20.01
N SER A 389 -0.44 4.98 20.09
CA SER A 389 -0.82 4.24 21.31
C SER A 389 -0.33 2.80 21.26
N SER A 390 -0.18 2.20 22.42
CA SER A 390 0.04 0.77 22.62
C SER A 390 -1.28 0.11 22.99
N PRO A 391 -1.69 -1.02 22.39
CA PRO A 391 -2.90 -1.71 22.79
C PRO A 391 -2.83 -2.25 24.24
N SER A 392 -1.62 -2.59 24.70
CA SER A 392 -1.38 -3.09 26.07
C SER A 392 -1.46 -1.96 27.13
N ALA A 393 -1.09 -0.72 26.77
CA ALA A 393 -1.14 0.43 27.68
C ALA A 393 -2.44 1.24 27.56
N HIS A 394 -3.10 1.22 26.40
CA HIS A 394 -4.28 2.03 26.08
C HIS A 394 -5.41 1.16 25.54
N ALA A 395 -5.86 0.20 26.36
CA ALA A 395 -6.91 -0.74 25.98
C ALA A 395 -8.16 -0.02 25.45
N GLY A 396 -8.67 -0.45 24.29
CA GLY A 396 -9.86 0.11 23.67
C GLY A 396 -9.69 1.49 23.04
N GLN A 397 -8.47 1.99 22.87
CA GLN A 397 -8.21 3.30 22.26
C GLN A 397 -7.16 3.20 21.14
N ILE A 398 -7.29 4.08 20.15
CA ILE A 398 -6.28 4.38 19.13
C ILE A 398 -5.88 5.84 19.29
N HIS A 399 -4.59 6.09 19.49
CA HIS A 399 -4.07 7.46 19.48
C HIS A 399 -3.34 7.73 18.16
N THR A 400 -3.40 8.96 17.67
CA THR A 400 -2.67 9.43 16.49
C THR A 400 -2.02 10.78 16.74
N THR A 401 -0.93 11.03 16.00
CA THR A 401 -0.20 12.31 16.03
C THR A 401 -0.36 12.97 14.67
N VAL A 402 -1.07 14.08 14.60
CA VAL A 402 -1.50 14.70 13.34
C VAL A 402 -0.95 16.12 13.20
N ALA A 403 -0.05 16.33 12.23
CA ALA A 403 0.32 17.66 11.80
C ALA A 403 -0.79 18.28 10.95
N VAL A 404 -1.27 19.45 11.33
CA VAL A 404 -2.33 20.15 10.59
C VAL A 404 -1.71 20.91 9.42
N VAL A 405 -2.08 20.51 8.21
CA VAL A 405 -1.59 21.13 6.98
C VAL A 405 -2.41 22.37 6.68
N ARG A 406 -1.75 23.53 6.65
CA ARG A 406 -2.32 24.81 6.21
C ARG A 406 -1.27 25.58 5.43
N TYR A 407 -1.67 26.15 4.32
CA TYR A 407 -0.81 26.97 3.47
C TYR A 407 -1.64 27.94 2.63
N ARG A 408 -1.00 28.91 2.01
CA ARG A 408 -1.62 29.83 1.09
C ARG A 408 -1.02 29.67 -0.31
N ALA A 409 -1.87 29.39 -1.29
CA ALA A 409 -1.49 29.24 -2.68
C ALA A 409 -2.59 29.79 -3.59
N HIS A 410 -2.21 30.39 -4.71
CA HIS A 410 -3.14 30.95 -5.71
C HIS A 410 -4.20 31.90 -5.09
N ASN A 411 -3.76 32.76 -4.17
CA ASN A 411 -4.57 33.72 -3.41
C ASN A 411 -5.67 33.12 -2.53
N ARG A 412 -5.58 31.80 -2.22
CA ARG A 412 -6.52 31.08 -1.36
C ARG A 412 -5.82 30.48 -0.16
N ASP A 413 -6.50 30.46 0.96
CA ASP A 413 -6.10 29.66 2.12
C ASP A 413 -6.51 28.21 1.85
N ARG A 414 -5.57 27.28 2.05
CA ARG A 414 -5.73 25.85 1.76
C ARG A 414 -5.41 25.02 2.99
N GLY A 415 -6.00 23.84 3.05
CA GLY A 415 -5.76 22.91 4.13
C GLY A 415 -5.79 21.47 3.68
N GLY A 416 -5.08 20.62 4.39
CA GLY A 416 -5.18 19.18 4.19
C GLY A 416 -6.58 18.70 4.57
N VAL A 417 -7.27 18.00 3.67
CA VAL A 417 -8.69 17.60 3.82
C VAL A 417 -8.95 16.91 5.16
N CYS A 418 -8.14 15.90 5.51
CA CYS A 418 -8.31 15.14 6.73
C CYS A 418 -7.77 15.88 7.95
N SER A 419 -6.58 16.49 7.87
CA SER A 419 -5.96 17.16 9.01
C SER A 419 -6.77 18.38 9.47
N THR A 420 -7.40 19.15 8.55
CA THR A 420 -8.32 20.25 8.92
C THR A 420 -9.70 19.74 9.36
N LEU A 421 -10.17 18.61 8.83
CA LEU A 421 -11.36 17.95 9.39
C LEU A 421 -11.13 17.62 10.87
N LEU A 422 -10.01 16.97 11.19
CA LEU A 422 -9.65 16.57 12.55
C LEU A 422 -9.42 17.77 13.48
N SER A 423 -8.80 18.85 12.98
CA SER A 423 -8.51 20.02 13.80
C SER A 423 -9.70 20.96 13.99
N ASP A 424 -10.45 21.27 12.91
CA ASP A 424 -11.39 22.39 12.91
C ASP A 424 -12.85 21.95 12.91
N ARG A 425 -13.13 20.79 12.29
CA ARG A 425 -14.48 20.36 11.93
C ARG A 425 -14.94 19.11 12.67
N THR A 426 -14.17 18.66 13.66
CA THR A 426 -14.52 17.52 14.53
C THR A 426 -14.24 17.89 15.98
N ASN A 427 -15.26 17.78 16.83
CA ASN A 427 -15.15 18.03 18.27
C ASN A 427 -15.04 16.71 19.04
N THR A 428 -14.49 16.79 20.26
CA THR A 428 -14.53 15.67 21.21
C THR A 428 -15.99 15.22 21.43
N GLY A 429 -16.24 13.92 21.36
CA GLY A 429 -17.55 13.29 21.40
C GLY A 429 -18.14 12.99 20.02
N GLU A 430 -17.70 13.62 18.95
CA GLU A 430 -18.11 13.28 17.59
C GLU A 430 -17.38 12.02 17.08
N SER A 431 -18.05 11.26 16.21
CA SER A 431 -17.50 10.02 15.65
C SER A 431 -16.98 10.21 14.23
N LEU A 432 -15.87 9.57 13.91
CA LEU A 432 -15.28 9.52 12.58
C LEU A 432 -15.13 8.07 12.10
N PRO A 433 -15.28 7.83 10.79
CA PRO A 433 -15.06 6.52 10.22
C PRO A 433 -13.57 6.18 10.17
N VAL A 434 -13.18 5.15 10.93
CA VAL A 434 -11.79 4.69 11.03
C VAL A 434 -11.67 3.18 10.74
N TYR A 435 -10.49 2.77 10.32
CA TYR A 435 -10.10 1.36 10.17
C TYR A 435 -8.62 1.18 10.49
N ILE A 436 -8.18 -0.08 10.68
CA ILE A 436 -6.76 -0.39 10.88
C ILE A 436 -6.15 -0.81 9.55
N GLN A 437 -5.00 -0.22 9.25
CA GLN A 437 -4.11 -0.66 8.18
C GLN A 437 -2.91 -1.36 8.82
N PRO A 438 -2.83 -2.71 8.76
CA PRO A 438 -1.70 -3.44 9.32
C PRO A 438 -0.39 -3.13 8.58
N ASN A 439 0.69 -2.96 9.34
CA ASN A 439 2.04 -2.82 8.80
C ASN A 439 2.95 -3.91 9.37
N LYS A 440 2.93 -5.10 8.76
CA LYS A 440 3.65 -6.29 9.26
C LYS A 440 5.18 -6.14 9.27
N ARG A 441 5.72 -5.16 8.56
CA ARG A 441 7.17 -4.93 8.44
C ARG A 441 7.71 -3.93 9.45
N PHE A 442 6.83 -3.22 10.17
CA PHE A 442 7.21 -2.23 11.16
C PHE A 442 6.74 -2.67 12.55
N ARG A 443 7.45 -3.66 13.11
CA ARG A 443 7.10 -4.33 14.36
C ARG A 443 8.27 -4.31 15.34
N LEU A 444 7.97 -4.33 16.63
CA LEU A 444 8.97 -4.57 17.67
C LEU A 444 9.67 -5.93 17.46
N PRO A 445 10.93 -6.07 17.87
CA PRO A 445 11.61 -7.35 17.85
C PRO A 445 10.85 -8.39 18.67
N SER A 446 10.88 -9.65 18.25
CA SER A 446 10.29 -10.76 18.99
C SER A 446 11.03 -11.06 20.32
N ASP A 447 12.31 -10.73 20.38
CA ASP A 447 13.10 -10.80 21.62
C ASP A 447 12.84 -9.55 22.48
N PRO A 448 12.23 -9.68 23.68
CA PRO A 448 11.96 -8.55 24.57
C PRO A 448 13.23 -7.88 25.12
N ALA A 449 14.39 -8.55 25.06
CA ALA A 449 15.68 -8.01 25.49
C ALA A 449 16.45 -7.30 24.36
N ALA A 450 16.02 -7.42 23.12
CA ALA A 450 16.68 -6.77 21.98
C ALA A 450 16.65 -5.23 22.11
N PRO A 451 17.78 -4.54 21.93
CA PRO A 451 17.81 -3.08 21.91
C PRO A 451 17.17 -2.52 20.64
N ILE A 452 16.57 -1.33 20.74
CA ILE A 452 16.00 -0.61 19.60
C ILE A 452 16.51 0.81 19.52
N ILE A 453 16.79 1.27 18.29
CA ILE A 453 17.12 2.66 17.95
C ILE A 453 15.99 3.21 17.09
N MET A 454 15.38 4.30 17.52
CA MET A 454 14.21 4.92 16.91
C MET A 454 14.59 6.32 16.40
N ILE A 455 14.36 6.60 15.12
CA ILE A 455 14.71 7.88 14.47
C ILE A 455 13.42 8.47 13.88
N GLY A 456 12.82 9.46 14.56
CA GLY A 456 11.49 9.96 14.24
C GLY A 456 11.28 11.44 14.48
N PRO A 457 11.74 12.31 13.58
CA PRO A 457 11.45 13.73 13.65
C PRO A 457 9.99 14.03 13.32
N GLY A 458 9.46 15.09 13.95
CA GLY A 458 8.09 15.52 13.74
C GLY A 458 7.05 14.47 14.11
N THR A 459 6.08 14.25 13.22
CA THR A 459 5.05 13.21 13.42
C THR A 459 5.59 11.79 13.35
N GLY A 460 6.83 11.58 12.89
CA GLY A 460 7.53 10.30 12.95
C GLY A 460 7.73 9.74 14.37
N ILE A 461 7.51 10.55 15.41
CA ILE A 461 7.45 10.11 16.82
C ILE A 461 6.29 9.15 17.10
N ALA A 462 5.23 9.18 16.29
CA ALA A 462 3.99 8.47 16.58
C ALA A 462 4.18 6.96 16.87
N PRO A 463 4.74 6.15 15.96
CA PRO A 463 4.93 4.73 16.23
C PRO A 463 5.94 4.47 17.34
N PHE A 464 6.89 5.36 17.58
CA PHE A 464 7.89 5.21 18.63
C PHE A 464 7.31 5.44 20.02
N ARG A 465 6.35 6.36 20.13
CA ARG A 465 5.55 6.47 21.35
C ARG A 465 4.79 5.18 21.63
N ALA A 466 4.18 4.58 20.60
CA ALA A 466 3.51 3.30 20.73
C ALA A 466 4.49 2.19 21.18
N PHE A 467 5.69 2.11 20.59
CA PHE A 467 6.71 1.13 20.94
C PHE A 467 7.19 1.28 22.39
N LEU A 468 7.46 2.50 22.83
CA LEU A 468 7.89 2.76 24.21
C LEU A 468 6.81 2.34 25.22
N HIS A 469 5.54 2.71 24.96
CA HIS A 469 4.43 2.30 25.82
C HIS A 469 4.21 0.79 25.82
N GLU A 470 4.31 0.13 24.66
CA GLU A 470 4.13 -1.33 24.53
C GLU A 470 5.23 -2.06 25.29
N ARG A 471 6.49 -1.68 25.10
CA ARG A 471 7.63 -2.28 25.81
C ARG A 471 7.54 -2.09 27.32
N ARG A 472 7.05 -0.93 27.78
CA ARG A 472 6.82 -0.67 29.21
C ARG A 472 5.69 -1.55 29.75
N ALA A 473 4.55 -1.61 29.07
CA ALA A 473 3.39 -2.40 29.50
C ALA A 473 3.68 -3.90 29.55
N LEU A 474 4.51 -4.40 28.62
CA LEU A 474 4.93 -5.80 28.55
C LEU A 474 6.19 -6.11 29.37
N ASN A 475 6.75 -5.13 30.09
CA ASN A 475 7.98 -5.27 30.89
C ASN A 475 9.19 -5.78 30.06
N HIS A 476 9.33 -5.32 28.82
CA HIS A 476 10.48 -5.62 28.00
C HIS A 476 11.75 -5.00 28.60
N THR A 477 12.85 -5.73 28.61
CA THR A 477 14.11 -5.32 29.27
C THR A 477 15.13 -4.69 28.33
N GLY A 478 14.89 -4.75 27.01
CA GLY A 478 15.81 -4.21 26.02
C GLY A 478 15.91 -2.70 26.09
N ARG A 479 17.11 -2.19 25.84
CA ARG A 479 17.42 -0.75 25.85
C ARG A 479 16.68 -0.02 24.73
N ASN A 480 16.26 1.23 24.98
CA ASN A 480 15.55 2.09 24.04
C ASN A 480 16.33 3.36 23.77
N TRP A 481 16.53 3.71 22.50
CA TRP A 481 17.19 4.94 22.09
C TRP A 481 16.32 5.70 21.10
N LEU A 482 16.05 6.97 21.38
CA LEU A 482 15.23 7.83 20.51
C LEU A 482 16.03 9.04 20.02
N PHE A 483 16.07 9.22 18.71
CA PHE A 483 16.45 10.47 18.04
C PHE A 483 15.18 11.20 17.63
N PHE A 484 14.88 12.31 18.29
CA PHE A 484 13.73 13.15 17.99
C PHE A 484 14.18 14.50 17.44
N GLY A 485 13.51 14.98 16.40
CA GLY A 485 13.81 16.24 15.74
C GLY A 485 12.58 17.09 15.49
N GLU A 486 12.71 18.42 15.67
CA GLU A 486 11.69 19.40 15.34
C GLU A 486 12.27 20.80 15.08
N ARG A 487 11.40 21.83 14.93
CA ARG A 487 11.82 23.20 14.67
C ARG A 487 12.43 23.85 15.91
N SER A 488 11.68 23.89 17.02
CA SER A 488 12.11 24.54 18.27
C SER A 488 11.73 23.73 19.50
N ALA A 489 12.67 23.59 20.44
CA ALA A 489 12.44 22.95 21.73
C ALA A 489 11.35 23.66 22.52
N ALA A 490 11.29 24.99 22.44
CA ALA A 490 10.34 25.76 23.22
C ALA A 490 8.88 25.53 22.82
N THR A 491 8.61 25.30 21.52
CA THR A 491 7.26 25.29 20.97
C THR A 491 6.83 23.97 20.35
N ASP A 492 7.78 23.13 19.88
CA ASP A 492 7.50 22.00 19.00
C ASP A 492 7.99 20.65 19.55
N PHE A 493 8.46 20.59 20.80
CA PHE A 493 8.86 19.34 21.41
C PHE A 493 7.63 18.50 21.76
N LEU A 494 7.21 17.65 20.83
CA LEU A 494 6.03 16.78 20.96
C LEU A 494 6.25 15.76 22.10
N TYR A 495 5.23 15.55 22.93
CA TYR A 495 5.26 14.63 24.08
C TYR A 495 6.43 14.87 25.05
N ARG A 496 6.89 16.11 25.18
CA ARG A 496 8.06 16.50 26.00
C ARG A 496 8.07 15.83 27.37
N ASP A 497 7.03 16.07 28.18
CA ASP A 497 6.99 15.65 29.59
C ASP A 497 6.99 14.11 29.69
N GLU A 498 6.32 13.43 28.78
CA GLU A 498 6.26 11.99 28.70
C GLU A 498 7.64 11.39 28.36
N LEU A 499 8.32 11.90 27.33
CA LEU A 499 9.64 11.43 26.89
C LEU A 499 10.73 11.73 27.93
N GLN A 500 10.68 12.90 28.55
CA GLN A 500 11.61 13.26 29.63
C GLN A 500 11.40 12.41 30.88
N SER A 501 10.15 12.08 31.24
CA SER A 501 9.86 11.14 32.32
C SER A 501 10.43 9.76 32.03
N MET A 502 10.20 9.23 30.78
CA MET A 502 10.73 7.94 30.36
C MET A 502 12.26 7.88 30.34
N HIS A 503 12.90 9.01 30.06
CA HIS A 503 14.35 9.11 30.10
C HIS A 503 14.86 9.17 31.56
N THR A 504 14.17 9.91 32.42
CA THR A 504 14.54 10.05 33.83
C THR A 504 14.42 8.72 34.61
N ASP A 505 13.39 7.93 34.32
CA ASP A 505 13.16 6.63 34.97
C ASP A 505 13.95 5.48 34.31
N GLY A 506 14.75 5.76 33.27
CA GLY A 506 15.63 4.80 32.60
C GLY A 506 14.95 3.91 31.57
N HIS A 507 13.63 4.02 31.35
CA HIS A 507 12.94 3.28 30.31
C HIS A 507 13.41 3.69 28.91
N LEU A 508 13.66 4.98 28.69
CA LEU A 508 14.32 5.53 27.50
C LEU A 508 15.80 5.74 27.84
N THR A 509 16.65 4.80 27.42
CA THR A 509 18.08 4.79 27.77
C THR A 509 18.81 6.02 27.24
N HIS A 510 18.54 6.40 25.99
CA HIS A 510 19.08 7.61 25.36
C HIS A 510 17.99 8.39 24.66
N LEU A 511 18.07 9.73 24.78
CA LEU A 511 17.18 10.68 24.12
C LEU A 511 18.04 11.79 23.50
N ASP A 512 18.25 11.72 22.18
CA ASP A 512 18.95 12.74 21.42
C ASP A 512 17.96 13.66 20.71
N LEU A 513 18.13 14.97 20.91
CA LEU A 513 17.21 16.00 20.46
C LEU A 513 17.86 16.89 19.40
N ALA A 514 17.18 17.10 18.30
CA ALA A 514 17.61 17.95 17.19
C ALA A 514 16.55 19.03 16.92
N PHE A 515 16.83 20.27 17.34
CA PHE A 515 15.97 21.41 17.06
C PHE A 515 16.59 22.32 16.02
N SER A 516 16.01 22.36 14.83
CA SER A 516 16.63 22.95 13.64
C SER A 516 16.61 24.49 13.62
N ARG A 517 15.90 25.15 14.55
CA ARG A 517 15.75 26.62 14.60
C ARG A 517 16.13 27.27 15.93
N ASP A 518 16.71 26.51 16.85
CA ASP A 518 17.12 27.02 18.16
C ASP A 518 18.57 27.58 18.16
N GLN A 519 19.27 27.43 17.04
CA GLN A 519 20.63 27.91 16.80
C GLN A 519 20.81 28.34 15.32
N ASP A 520 21.91 29.07 15.02
CA ASP A 520 22.18 29.59 13.67
C ASP A 520 22.36 28.49 12.63
N ARG A 521 23.11 27.43 12.98
CA ARG A 521 23.25 26.24 12.13
C ARG A 521 22.09 25.28 12.39
N LYS A 522 21.38 24.88 11.35
CA LYS A 522 20.34 23.86 11.47
C LYS A 522 20.96 22.53 11.90
N ILE A 523 20.38 21.92 12.92
CA ILE A 523 20.75 20.61 13.43
C ILE A 523 19.53 19.67 13.19
N TYR A 524 19.80 18.55 12.56
CA TYR A 524 18.81 17.52 12.27
C TYR A 524 19.17 16.21 12.98
N VAL A 525 18.31 15.19 12.91
CA VAL A 525 18.53 13.90 13.58
C VAL A 525 19.79 13.19 13.07
N GLN A 526 20.12 13.30 11.80
CA GLN A 526 21.33 12.72 11.21
C GLN A 526 22.61 13.36 11.77
N ASP A 527 22.60 14.65 12.11
CA ASP A 527 23.74 15.30 12.77
C ASP A 527 23.95 14.69 14.17
N ARG A 528 22.87 14.48 14.93
CA ARG A 528 22.93 13.81 16.24
C ARG A 528 23.39 12.35 16.15
N MET A 529 22.98 11.63 15.13
CA MET A 529 23.48 10.27 14.87
C MET A 529 24.99 10.25 14.67
N LEU A 530 25.54 11.21 13.90
CA LEU A 530 26.98 11.33 13.68
C LEU A 530 27.73 11.72 14.96
N GLU A 531 27.20 12.61 15.77
CA GLU A 531 27.78 12.98 17.07
C GLU A 531 27.86 11.77 18.01
N GLN A 532 26.93 10.84 17.91
CA GLN A 532 26.85 9.61 18.71
C GLN A 532 27.38 8.36 17.96
N ALA A 533 28.05 8.53 16.83
CA ALA A 533 28.46 7.44 15.94
C ALA A 533 29.13 6.25 16.64
N PRO A 534 30.09 6.42 17.60
CA PRO A 534 30.70 5.29 18.28
C PRO A 534 29.70 4.46 19.09
N THR A 535 28.83 5.15 19.85
CA THR A 535 27.79 4.48 20.67
C THR A 535 26.74 3.83 19.76
N PHE A 536 26.35 4.51 18.68
CA PHE A 536 25.40 3.99 17.69
C PHE A 536 25.92 2.69 17.06
N TRP A 537 27.18 2.67 16.63
CA TRP A 537 27.82 1.48 16.10
C TRP A 537 27.87 0.34 17.12
N GLN A 538 28.22 0.62 18.38
CA GLN A 538 28.23 -0.39 19.43
C GLN A 538 26.83 -1.01 19.62
N TRP A 539 25.75 -0.22 19.59
CA TRP A 539 24.38 -0.76 19.70
C TRP A 539 24.02 -1.64 18.50
N LEU A 540 24.48 -1.30 17.29
CA LEU A 540 24.30 -2.18 16.13
C LEU A 540 25.01 -3.53 16.32
N GLN A 541 26.22 -3.52 16.89
CA GLN A 541 26.97 -4.75 17.21
C GLN A 541 26.29 -5.56 18.33
N ASP A 542 25.66 -4.89 19.30
CA ASP A 542 24.86 -5.51 20.37
C ASP A 542 23.53 -6.08 19.87
N GLY A 543 23.23 -6.00 18.56
CA GLY A 543 22.04 -6.56 17.95
C GLY A 543 20.85 -5.60 17.85
N ALA A 544 21.04 -4.29 18.02
CA ALA A 544 19.96 -3.33 17.92
C ALA A 544 19.25 -3.35 16.56
N SER A 545 17.92 -3.24 16.62
CA SER A 545 17.09 -2.94 15.44
C SER A 545 16.90 -1.44 15.29
N VAL A 546 17.02 -0.93 14.05
CA VAL A 546 16.86 0.48 13.70
C VAL A 546 15.50 0.71 13.07
N TYR A 547 14.79 1.73 13.54
CA TYR A 547 13.48 2.13 13.05
C TYR A 547 13.52 3.59 12.62
N VAL A 548 13.05 3.87 11.40
CA VAL A 548 12.98 5.22 10.84
C VAL A 548 11.54 5.54 10.46
N CYS A 549 11.01 6.65 10.98
CA CYS A 549 9.65 7.10 10.65
C CYS A 549 9.62 8.61 10.38
N GLY A 550 8.88 9.03 9.35
CA GLY A 550 8.66 10.43 8.98
C GLY A 550 8.88 10.71 7.50
N ASP A 551 9.43 11.89 7.16
CA ASP A 551 9.59 12.38 5.77
C ASP A 551 10.44 11.43 4.90
N ALA A 552 9.80 10.91 3.85
CA ALA A 552 10.44 10.03 2.86
C ALA A 552 11.40 10.77 1.92
N SER A 553 11.11 12.05 1.61
CA SER A 553 11.75 12.77 0.51
C SER A 553 13.21 13.18 0.83
N ARG A 554 13.48 13.58 2.06
CA ARG A 554 14.78 14.09 2.52
C ARG A 554 15.30 13.34 3.72
N MET A 555 14.56 13.37 4.84
CA MET A 555 15.01 12.83 6.12
C MET A 555 15.42 11.36 6.02
N ALA A 556 14.60 10.51 5.41
CA ALA A 556 14.89 9.09 5.31
C ALA A 556 16.14 8.80 4.47
N LYS A 557 16.41 9.59 3.43
CA LYS A 557 17.62 9.49 2.60
C LYS A 557 18.86 9.92 3.37
N ASP A 558 18.75 11.03 4.11
CA ASP A 558 19.86 11.54 4.93
C ASP A 558 20.21 10.56 6.06
N VAL A 559 19.20 9.97 6.70
CA VAL A 559 19.39 8.93 7.74
C VAL A 559 20.07 7.68 7.15
N ASP A 560 19.61 7.20 6.00
CA ASP A 560 20.20 6.03 5.31
C ASP A 560 21.68 6.31 4.95
N ALA A 561 21.97 7.46 4.37
CA ALA A 561 23.36 7.88 4.07
C ALA A 561 24.23 7.98 5.34
N THR A 562 23.64 8.44 6.44
CA THR A 562 24.33 8.54 7.74
C THR A 562 24.64 7.17 8.32
N LEU A 563 23.75 6.19 8.18
CA LEU A 563 24.00 4.79 8.59
C LEU A 563 25.20 4.20 7.83
N HIS A 564 25.30 4.44 6.52
CA HIS A 564 26.47 4.04 5.73
C HIS A 564 27.75 4.70 6.24
N THR A 565 27.71 6.01 6.50
CA THR A 565 28.84 6.77 7.04
C THR A 565 29.31 6.23 8.39
N ILE A 566 28.37 5.91 9.30
CA ILE A 566 28.70 5.32 10.61
C ILE A 566 29.36 3.95 10.42
N ALA A 567 28.84 3.11 9.53
CA ALA A 567 29.42 1.80 9.24
C ALA A 567 30.84 1.90 8.66
N GLU A 568 31.08 2.84 7.75
CA GLU A 568 32.41 3.11 7.19
C GLU A 568 33.40 3.60 8.27
N GLN A 569 33.01 4.60 9.06
CA GLN A 569 33.91 5.26 10.02
C GLN A 569 34.15 4.45 11.29
N GLN A 570 33.09 3.89 11.89
CA GLN A 570 33.19 3.19 13.17
C GLN A 570 33.42 1.69 12.99
N GLY A 571 32.89 1.10 11.92
CA GLY A 571 33.12 -0.30 11.56
C GLY A 571 34.41 -0.53 10.78
N HIS A 572 35.10 0.56 10.39
CA HIS A 572 36.29 0.50 9.52
C HIS A 572 36.02 -0.29 8.22
N LEU A 573 34.81 -0.18 7.68
CA LEU A 573 34.38 -0.89 6.48
C LEU A 573 34.70 -0.06 5.24
N THR A 574 34.97 -0.75 4.12
CA THR A 574 34.93 -0.08 2.81
C THR A 574 33.50 0.31 2.47
N ARG A 575 33.31 1.20 1.51
CA ARG A 575 31.98 1.63 1.07
C ARG A 575 31.10 0.43 0.63
N GLU A 576 31.69 -0.50 -0.11
CA GLU A 576 31.02 -1.72 -0.56
C GLU A 576 30.61 -2.60 0.62
N SER A 577 31.53 -2.80 1.59
CA SER A 577 31.26 -3.60 2.80
C SER A 577 30.23 -2.92 3.72
N ALA A 578 30.21 -1.60 3.80
CA ALA A 578 29.21 -0.84 4.53
C ALA A 578 27.82 -1.00 3.88
N THR A 579 27.75 -0.94 2.54
CA THR A 579 26.53 -1.17 1.79
C THR A 579 25.99 -2.58 2.05
N GLU A 580 26.85 -3.58 1.99
CA GLU A 580 26.50 -4.96 2.28
C GLU A 580 26.02 -5.14 3.74
N TYR A 581 26.66 -4.50 4.71
CA TYR A 581 26.25 -4.53 6.11
C TYR A 581 24.84 -3.96 6.31
N ILE A 582 24.55 -2.80 5.71
CA ILE A 582 23.21 -2.20 5.78
C ILE A 582 22.16 -3.07 5.06
N HIS A 583 22.55 -3.73 3.96
CA HIS A 583 21.68 -4.69 3.28
C HIS A 583 21.35 -5.89 4.19
N GLN A 584 22.35 -6.45 4.88
CA GLN A 584 22.16 -7.53 5.85
C GLN A 584 21.24 -7.11 7.01
N LEU A 585 21.33 -5.86 7.50
CA LEU A 585 20.37 -5.35 8.50
C LEU A 585 18.93 -5.38 7.98
N LYS A 586 18.72 -5.06 6.69
CA LYS A 586 17.39 -5.12 6.04
C LYS A 586 16.90 -6.56 5.91
N GLU A 587 17.75 -7.48 5.43
CA GLU A 587 17.43 -8.91 5.28
C GLU A 587 17.12 -9.60 6.61
N HIS A 588 17.86 -9.28 7.67
CA HIS A 588 17.64 -9.82 9.00
C HIS A 588 16.52 -9.10 9.77
N HIS A 589 15.73 -8.26 9.12
CA HIS A 589 14.64 -7.49 9.74
C HIS A 589 15.11 -6.68 10.95
N ARG A 590 16.28 -6.02 10.83
CA ARG A 590 16.85 -5.12 11.84
C ARG A 590 16.92 -3.66 11.39
N TYR A 591 16.53 -3.35 10.16
CA TYR A 591 16.37 -1.99 9.66
C TYR A 591 14.98 -1.82 9.05
N HIS A 592 14.14 -1.04 9.70
CA HIS A 592 12.74 -0.85 9.38
C HIS A 592 12.45 0.60 9.03
N ARG A 593 11.61 0.83 8.03
CA ARG A 593 11.21 2.17 7.60
C ARG A 593 9.69 2.25 7.47
N ASP A 594 9.09 3.30 8.05
CA ASP A 594 7.69 3.70 7.91
C ASP A 594 7.69 5.19 7.54
N VAL A 595 7.96 5.50 6.27
CA VAL A 595 8.17 6.86 5.76
C VAL A 595 7.09 7.24 4.75
N TYR A 596 6.66 8.52 4.75
CA TYR A 596 5.52 9.04 3.98
C TYR A 596 5.73 10.47 3.48
#